data_a47d54a855004ef8738e3f9a07742d9e
#
_entry.id   a47d54a855004ef8738e3f9a07742d9e
#
_cell.length_a   1.000
_cell.length_b   1.000
_cell.length_c   1.000
_cell.angle_alpha   90.00
_cell.angle_beta   90.00
_cell.angle_gamma   90.00
#
_symmetry.space_group_name_H-M   'P 1'
#
loop_
_entity.id
_entity.type
_entity.pdbx_description
1 polymer ?
#
loop_
_entity_poly.entity_id
_entity_poly.type
_entity_poly.pdbx_seq_one_letter_code
_entity_poly.pdbx_strand_id
1 'polypeptide(L)'
;MKKLTFISCLLLSGCLAGAMAANKKQPIYKDAKAPIEERVNDLVSRMTLEEKVQQLNQYTLGRNNNENNRGEEVKKIPATLGSLIYFDEDANLRNEAQRKAMEESRLGIPILFGYDVIHGFRTIYPISLGQACSWNPQLVEQACAVAAQEARMSGVDWTFSPMIDVARDGRWGRVAEGYGEDPYTNAVFGVASIKGYQGEDMSDSKRVAACLKHYIGYCASEAGRDYVYTEISNQTLWDTYIPPYEAGVKAGAATLMSSFNDISGTPGSANHYTMTEILKNRWKHDGFVVSDWSAVPQLIDQGHAADRKEAA
;
A
#
# COMPACT_ATOMS: atom_id res chain seq x y z
N MET A 1 92.40 -13.59 -26.51
CA MET A 1 91.54 -13.43 -25.34
C MET A 1 90.26 -12.76 -25.79
N LYS A 2 89.17 -13.53 -26.09
CA LYS A 2 87.85 -13.00 -26.43
C LYS A 2 86.82 -13.81 -25.61
N LYS A 3 86.11 -13.17 -24.71
CA LYS A 3 85.06 -13.74 -23.92
C LYS A 3 83.77 -13.80 -24.75
N LEU A 4 83.22 -14.99 -24.90
CA LEU A 4 81.90 -15.21 -25.45
C LEU A 4 80.87 -15.09 -24.29
N THR A 5 79.89 -14.23 -24.47
CA THR A 5 78.76 -14.06 -23.57
C THR A 5 77.58 -14.85 -24.14
N PHE A 6 77.14 -15.84 -23.42
CA PHE A 6 75.87 -16.58 -23.70
C PHE A 6 74.68 -15.78 -23.30
N ILE A 7 73.82 -15.50 -24.24
CA ILE A 7 72.49 -14.94 -23.96
C ILE A 7 71.47 -16.08 -23.90
N SER A 8 70.94 -16.32 -22.70
CA SER A 8 69.84 -17.29 -22.48
C SER A 8 68.50 -16.61 -22.75
N CYS A 9 67.80 -16.99 -23.81
CA CYS A 9 66.43 -16.62 -24.06
C CYS A 9 65.51 -17.47 -23.19
N LEU A 10 64.93 -16.88 -22.13
CA LEU A 10 63.81 -17.44 -21.42
C LEU A 10 62.51 -17.12 -22.16
N LEU A 11 61.88 -18.11 -22.77
CA LEU A 11 60.54 -18.05 -23.30
C LEU A 11 59.53 -18.08 -22.12
N LEU A 12 58.96 -16.95 -21.75
CA LEU A 12 57.79 -16.88 -20.86
C LEU A 12 56.53 -17.20 -21.69
N SER A 13 56.05 -18.44 -21.55
CA SER A 13 54.72 -18.80 -22.03
C SER A 13 53.67 -18.24 -21.03
N GLY A 14 53.21 -17.02 -21.32
CA GLY A 14 52.06 -16.41 -20.59
C GLY A 14 50.76 -17.08 -21.02
N CYS A 15 50.23 -18.01 -20.18
CA CYS A 15 48.85 -18.41 -20.31
C CYS A 15 47.93 -17.23 -19.99
N LEU A 16 47.41 -16.57 -21.04
CA LEU A 16 46.25 -15.71 -20.91
C LEU A 16 45.03 -16.60 -20.65
N ALA A 17 44.73 -16.89 -19.37
CA ALA A 17 43.43 -17.33 -18.94
C ALA A 17 42.49 -16.11 -19.04
N GLY A 18 41.93 -15.90 -20.23
CA GLY A 18 40.83 -14.99 -20.43
C GLY A 18 39.65 -15.47 -19.62
N ALA A 19 39.44 -14.88 -18.43
CA ALA A 19 38.20 -15.03 -17.71
C ALA A 19 37.10 -14.43 -18.59
N MET A 20 36.39 -15.28 -19.33
CA MET A 20 35.12 -14.91 -19.93
C MET A 20 34.16 -14.63 -18.75
N ALA A 21 34.08 -13.37 -18.35
CA ALA A 21 32.98 -12.87 -17.55
C ALA A 21 31.72 -13.16 -18.37
N ALA A 22 31.04 -14.25 -18.04
CA ALA A 22 29.71 -14.54 -18.59
C ALA A 22 28.89 -13.30 -18.33
N ASN A 23 28.52 -12.60 -19.38
CA ASN A 23 27.65 -11.43 -19.34
C ASN A 23 26.29 -11.94 -18.84
N LYS A 24 26.12 -12.01 -17.49
CA LYS A 24 24.85 -12.42 -16.89
C LYS A 24 23.83 -11.37 -17.31
N LYS A 25 23.01 -11.74 -18.26
CA LYS A 25 21.90 -10.92 -18.72
C LYS A 25 21.15 -10.42 -17.49
N GLN A 26 20.98 -9.10 -17.38
CA GLN A 26 20.26 -8.50 -16.27
C GLN A 26 18.88 -9.14 -16.14
N PRO A 27 18.39 -9.47 -14.94
CA PRO A 27 17.07 -10.03 -14.75
C PRO A 27 15.99 -9.10 -15.34
N ILE A 28 14.94 -9.68 -15.94
CA ILE A 28 13.87 -8.92 -16.60
C ILE A 28 13.20 -7.96 -15.61
N TYR A 29 13.01 -8.35 -14.37
CA TYR A 29 12.36 -7.49 -13.37
C TYR A 29 13.13 -6.20 -13.08
N LYS A 30 14.43 -6.13 -13.36
CA LYS A 30 15.26 -4.93 -13.24
C LYS A 30 15.29 -4.06 -14.49
N ASP A 31 14.75 -4.54 -15.62
CA ASP A 31 14.63 -3.77 -16.83
C ASP A 31 13.37 -2.89 -16.79
N ALA A 32 13.54 -1.59 -16.55
CA ALA A 32 12.43 -0.65 -16.48
C ALA A 32 11.66 -0.50 -17.81
N LYS A 33 12.23 -0.96 -18.94
CA LYS A 33 11.60 -0.90 -20.27
C LYS A 33 10.77 -2.14 -20.58
N ALA A 34 10.97 -3.23 -19.86
CA ALA A 34 10.18 -4.44 -20.04
C ALA A 34 8.72 -4.23 -19.53
N PRO A 35 7.74 -4.89 -20.14
CA PRO A 35 6.35 -4.84 -19.68
C PRO A 35 6.23 -5.22 -18.20
N ILE A 36 5.34 -4.53 -17.47
CA ILE A 36 5.15 -4.74 -16.01
C ILE A 36 4.87 -6.21 -15.70
N GLU A 37 3.97 -6.86 -16.46
CA GLU A 37 3.61 -8.26 -16.26
C GLU A 37 4.81 -9.22 -16.40
N GLU A 38 5.67 -8.98 -17.38
CA GLU A 38 6.89 -9.79 -17.55
C GLU A 38 7.87 -9.58 -16.39
N ARG A 39 8.01 -8.33 -15.91
CA ARG A 39 8.84 -8.00 -14.75
C ARG A 39 8.31 -8.64 -13.48
N VAL A 40 7.01 -8.59 -13.24
CA VAL A 40 6.35 -9.21 -12.07
C VAL A 40 6.52 -10.72 -12.12
N ASN A 41 6.23 -11.36 -13.23
CA ASN A 41 6.37 -12.80 -13.38
C ASN A 41 7.82 -13.28 -13.18
N ASP A 42 8.80 -12.58 -13.74
CA ASP A 42 10.22 -12.87 -13.53
C ASP A 42 10.61 -12.72 -12.06
N LEU A 43 10.17 -11.64 -11.39
CA LEU A 43 10.45 -11.39 -9.98
C LEU A 43 9.84 -12.47 -9.08
N VAL A 44 8.55 -12.75 -9.22
CA VAL A 44 7.82 -13.73 -8.40
C VAL A 44 8.39 -15.14 -8.57
N SER A 45 8.83 -15.50 -9.79
CA SER A 45 9.48 -16.79 -10.06
C SER A 45 10.81 -16.97 -9.32
N ARG A 46 11.47 -15.88 -8.95
CA ARG A 46 12.76 -15.87 -8.24
C ARG A 46 12.63 -15.83 -6.73
N MET A 47 11.45 -15.43 -6.20
CA MET A 47 11.22 -15.27 -4.77
C MET A 47 11.09 -16.61 -4.06
N THR A 48 11.72 -16.70 -2.88
CA THR A 48 11.43 -17.78 -1.92
C THR A 48 10.06 -17.59 -1.29
N LEU A 49 9.57 -18.61 -0.59
CA LEU A 49 8.31 -18.50 0.15
C LEU A 49 8.38 -17.40 1.21
N GLU A 50 9.48 -17.32 1.95
CA GLU A 50 9.72 -16.29 2.97
C GLU A 50 9.71 -14.89 2.39
N GLU A 51 10.36 -14.70 1.24
CA GLU A 51 10.35 -13.38 0.54
C GLU A 51 8.95 -13.00 0.09
N LYS A 52 8.16 -13.95 -0.41
CA LYS A 52 6.76 -13.71 -0.78
C LYS A 52 5.91 -13.32 0.43
N VAL A 53 6.05 -14.05 1.55
CA VAL A 53 5.33 -13.73 2.79
C VAL A 53 5.72 -12.36 3.34
N GLN A 54 7.01 -12.01 3.30
CA GLN A 54 7.48 -10.70 3.75
C GLN A 54 6.94 -9.54 2.89
N GLN A 55 6.74 -9.74 1.59
CA GLN A 55 6.11 -8.74 0.73
C GLN A 55 4.63 -8.47 1.09
N LEU A 56 3.95 -9.40 1.75
CA LEU A 56 2.59 -9.24 2.24
C LEU A 56 2.51 -8.55 3.61
N ASN A 57 3.65 -8.34 4.29
CA ASN A 57 3.68 -7.71 5.60
C ASN A 57 3.84 -6.21 5.51
N GLN A 58 3.19 -5.51 6.45
CA GLN A 58 3.35 -4.09 6.69
C GLN A 58 3.79 -3.85 8.14
N TYR A 59 4.88 -3.13 8.33
CA TYR A 59 5.40 -2.73 9.64
C TYR A 59 5.20 -1.22 9.83
N THR A 60 5.58 -0.73 11.00
CA THR A 60 5.60 0.71 11.32
C THR A 60 7.01 1.18 11.58
N LEU A 61 7.30 2.43 11.22
CA LEU A 61 8.56 3.09 11.48
C LEU A 61 8.31 4.53 11.95
N GLY A 62 9.06 4.97 12.96
CA GLY A 62 8.99 6.33 13.47
C GLY A 62 7.82 6.61 14.43
N ARG A 63 7.14 5.58 14.92
CA ARG A 63 6.06 5.74 15.90
C ARG A 63 6.55 6.13 17.30
N ASN A 64 7.77 5.73 17.66
CA ASN A 64 8.38 6.06 18.92
C ASN A 64 9.18 7.36 18.79
N ASN A 65 8.70 8.45 19.38
CA ASN A 65 9.32 9.78 19.37
C ASN A 65 10.65 9.85 20.14
N ASN A 66 11.26 8.72 20.49
CA ASN A 66 12.56 8.69 21.17
C ASN A 66 13.67 8.70 20.11
N GLU A 67 14.24 9.88 19.86
CA GLU A 67 15.31 10.09 18.88
C GLU A 67 16.52 9.15 19.05
N ASN A 68 16.78 8.70 20.28
CA ASN A 68 17.90 7.80 20.57
C ASN A 68 17.68 6.36 20.05
N ASN A 69 16.45 5.98 19.70
CA ASN A 69 16.10 4.61 19.27
C ASN A 69 15.74 4.49 17.78
N ARG A 70 15.71 5.57 17.02
CA ARG A 70 15.27 5.58 15.61
C ARG A 70 16.10 4.63 14.73
N GLY A 71 17.43 4.66 14.85
CA GLY A 71 18.30 3.74 14.10
C GLY A 71 18.14 2.29 14.49
N GLU A 72 17.77 1.98 15.74
CA GLU A 72 17.49 0.62 16.19
C GLU A 72 16.15 0.07 15.61
N GLU A 73 15.18 0.94 15.34
CA GLU A 73 13.93 0.54 14.68
C GLU A 73 14.20 0.03 13.25
N VAL A 74 15.03 0.77 12.48
CA VAL A 74 15.38 0.33 11.10
C VAL A 74 16.10 -1.01 11.09
N LYS A 75 16.95 -1.29 12.08
CA LYS A 75 17.65 -2.58 12.19
C LYS A 75 16.69 -3.76 12.33
N LYS A 76 15.54 -3.56 12.99
CA LYS A 76 14.53 -4.59 13.21
C LYS A 76 13.65 -4.86 11.98
N ILE A 77 13.65 -3.95 11.00
CA ILE A 77 12.86 -4.12 9.78
C ILE A 77 13.53 -5.17 8.90
N PRO A 78 12.80 -6.22 8.45
CA PRO A 78 13.35 -7.16 7.48
C PRO A 78 13.68 -6.45 6.16
N ALA A 79 14.84 -6.75 5.58
CA ALA A 79 15.24 -6.18 4.28
C ALA A 79 14.32 -6.61 3.12
N THR A 80 13.50 -7.65 3.31
CA THR A 80 12.55 -8.19 2.33
C THR A 80 11.11 -7.71 2.54
N LEU A 81 10.89 -6.74 3.46
CA LEU A 81 9.57 -6.22 3.81
C LEU A 81 8.88 -5.53 2.61
N GLY A 82 7.58 -5.77 2.44
CA GLY A 82 6.79 -5.17 1.35
C GLY A 82 6.42 -3.71 1.59
N SER A 83 5.95 -3.36 2.79
CA SER A 83 5.48 -2.01 3.07
C SER A 83 5.73 -1.53 4.50
N LEU A 84 5.78 -0.21 4.68
CA LEU A 84 5.92 0.48 5.97
C LEU A 84 4.88 1.59 6.10
N ILE A 85 4.24 1.68 7.26
CA ILE A 85 3.58 2.92 7.67
C ILE A 85 4.66 3.80 8.31
N TYR A 86 4.91 4.96 7.70
CA TYR A 86 5.98 5.86 8.10
C TYR A 86 5.42 7.06 8.88
N PHE A 87 5.66 7.09 10.19
CA PHE A 87 5.14 8.10 11.10
C PHE A 87 6.13 9.24 11.41
N ASP A 88 7.33 9.21 10.81
CA ASP A 88 8.36 10.22 11.04
C ASP A 88 8.54 11.10 9.79
N GLU A 89 9.07 12.29 9.99
CA GLU A 89 9.39 13.24 8.92
C GLU A 89 10.88 13.21 8.51
N ASP A 90 11.70 12.40 9.18
CA ASP A 90 13.14 12.32 8.90
C ASP A 90 13.42 11.54 7.63
N ALA A 91 13.77 12.26 6.58
CA ALA A 91 14.12 11.68 5.27
C ALA A 91 15.32 10.70 5.37
N ASN A 92 16.25 10.89 6.31
CA ASN A 92 17.39 10.00 6.46
C ASN A 92 16.96 8.64 6.97
N LEU A 93 16.08 8.61 7.97
CA LEU A 93 15.53 7.37 8.53
C LEU A 93 14.78 6.58 7.47
N ARG A 94 13.94 7.26 6.69
CA ARG A 94 13.23 6.65 5.55
C ARG A 94 14.20 6.08 4.53
N ASN A 95 15.19 6.88 4.13
CA ASN A 95 16.17 6.47 3.14
C ASN A 95 17.08 5.33 3.61
N GLU A 96 17.35 5.26 4.93
CA GLU A 96 18.07 4.13 5.52
C GLU A 96 17.26 2.83 5.40
N ALA A 97 15.96 2.87 5.72
CA ALA A 97 15.09 1.70 5.54
C ALA A 97 15.03 1.26 4.06
N GLN A 98 14.90 2.22 3.13
CA GLN A 98 14.87 1.92 1.70
C GLN A 98 16.20 1.36 1.21
N ARG A 99 17.33 1.94 1.62
CA ARG A 99 18.66 1.44 1.27
C ARG A 99 18.86 0.01 1.77
N LYS A 100 18.46 -0.27 3.01
CA LYS A 100 18.51 -1.62 3.57
C LYS A 100 17.75 -2.62 2.69
N ALA A 101 16.54 -2.29 2.24
CA ALA A 101 15.77 -3.15 1.36
C ALA A 101 16.45 -3.36 0.00
N MET A 102 17.01 -2.30 -0.56
CA MET A 102 17.63 -2.34 -1.90
C MET A 102 19.00 -3.02 -1.93
N GLU A 103 19.80 -2.88 -0.88
CA GLU A 103 21.20 -3.31 -0.85
C GLU A 103 21.44 -4.60 -0.05
N GLU A 104 20.65 -4.84 1.02
CA GLU A 104 20.83 -6.00 1.88
C GLU A 104 19.93 -7.18 1.51
N SER A 105 18.85 -6.95 0.73
CA SER A 105 18.02 -8.05 0.25
C SER A 105 18.56 -8.63 -1.06
N ARG A 106 18.36 -9.93 -1.26
CA ARG A 106 18.82 -10.66 -2.45
C ARG A 106 18.25 -10.13 -3.76
N LEU A 107 17.01 -9.67 -3.74
CA LEU A 107 16.29 -9.22 -4.93
C LEU A 107 16.28 -7.69 -5.08
N GLY A 108 16.56 -6.94 -4.03
CA GLY A 108 16.59 -5.48 -4.03
C GLY A 108 15.20 -4.89 -4.34
N ILE A 109 14.14 -5.42 -3.71
CA ILE A 109 12.78 -4.90 -3.88
C ILE A 109 12.62 -3.70 -2.95
N PRO A 110 12.21 -2.52 -3.48
CA PRO A 110 11.98 -1.35 -2.66
C PRO A 110 10.76 -1.50 -1.76
N ILE A 111 10.80 -0.89 -0.59
CA ILE A 111 9.66 -0.80 0.33
C ILE A 111 8.65 0.22 -0.19
N LEU A 112 7.36 -0.10 -0.07
CA LEU A 112 6.25 0.82 -0.31
C LEU A 112 5.93 1.57 0.99
N PHE A 113 6.05 2.91 1.00
CA PHE A 113 5.78 3.73 2.17
C PHE A 113 4.34 4.26 2.15
N GLY A 114 3.57 3.87 3.16
CA GLY A 114 2.17 4.28 3.35
C GLY A 114 2.00 5.30 4.46
N TYR A 115 0.97 6.15 4.33
CA TYR A 115 0.55 7.10 5.37
C TYR A 115 -0.91 7.53 5.18
N ASP A 116 -1.56 7.97 6.27
CA ASP A 116 -2.90 8.54 6.21
C ASP A 116 -2.85 10.02 5.77
N VAL A 117 -3.30 10.30 4.55
CA VAL A 117 -3.38 11.67 4.01
C VAL A 117 -4.86 11.97 3.72
N ILE A 118 -5.69 12.07 4.79
CA ILE A 118 -7.16 12.08 4.64
C ILE A 118 -7.68 13.46 4.21
N HIS A 119 -7.21 14.53 4.83
CA HIS A 119 -7.62 15.90 4.52
C HIS A 119 -6.44 16.88 4.46
N GLY A 120 -5.38 16.45 3.82
CA GLY A 120 -4.13 17.19 3.66
C GLY A 120 -2.94 16.45 4.25
N PHE A 121 -1.74 16.96 4.01
CA PHE A 121 -0.49 16.42 4.55
C PHE A 121 0.26 17.52 5.32
N ARG A 122 0.94 18.45 4.65
CA ARG A 122 1.50 19.64 5.29
C ARG A 122 0.50 20.79 5.31
N THR A 123 -0.21 20.99 4.21
CA THR A 123 -1.36 21.87 4.14
C THR A 123 -2.59 21.11 4.60
N ILE A 124 -3.20 21.57 5.72
CA ILE A 124 -4.39 20.96 6.28
C ILE A 124 -5.63 21.62 5.69
N TYR A 125 -6.49 20.81 5.09
CA TYR A 125 -7.79 21.19 4.57
C TYR A 125 -8.90 20.90 5.58
N PRO A 126 -10.13 21.40 5.39
CA PRO A 126 -11.26 20.94 6.18
C PRO A 126 -11.39 19.42 6.18
N ILE A 127 -11.91 18.85 7.28
CA ILE A 127 -12.21 17.41 7.34
C ILE A 127 -13.13 17.00 6.17
N SER A 128 -13.12 15.72 5.78
CA SER A 128 -13.86 15.25 4.59
C SER A 128 -15.35 15.61 4.63
N LEU A 129 -15.98 15.50 5.80
CA LEU A 129 -17.36 15.91 5.99
C LEU A 129 -17.56 17.43 5.69
N GLY A 130 -16.61 18.27 6.14
CA GLY A 130 -16.63 19.71 5.82
C GLY A 130 -16.37 20.00 4.34
N GLN A 131 -15.50 19.22 3.70
CA GLN A 131 -15.27 19.31 2.26
C GLN A 131 -16.54 18.96 1.46
N ALA A 132 -17.29 17.93 1.89
CA ALA A 132 -18.56 17.56 1.26
C ALA A 132 -19.59 18.70 1.31
N CYS A 133 -19.61 19.53 2.36
CA CYS A 133 -20.47 20.69 2.48
C CYS A 133 -20.20 21.78 1.43
N SER A 134 -19.08 21.73 0.72
CA SER A 134 -18.80 22.64 -0.40
C SER A 134 -19.67 22.36 -1.63
N TRP A 135 -20.20 21.15 -1.76
CA TRP A 135 -20.91 20.66 -2.96
C TRP A 135 -20.08 20.79 -4.24
N ASN A 136 -18.76 20.85 -4.11
CA ASN A 136 -17.84 21.06 -5.21
C ASN A 136 -16.72 19.99 -5.23
N PRO A 137 -16.94 18.85 -5.90
CA PRO A 137 -15.95 17.77 -6.00
C PRO A 137 -14.62 18.22 -6.62
N GLN A 138 -14.64 19.21 -7.52
CA GLN A 138 -13.43 19.72 -8.17
C GLN A 138 -12.48 20.39 -7.17
N LEU A 139 -13.00 21.06 -6.13
CA LEU A 139 -12.16 21.59 -5.05
C LEU A 139 -11.50 20.48 -4.25
N VAL A 140 -12.21 19.38 -4.01
CA VAL A 140 -11.64 18.22 -3.30
C VAL A 140 -10.58 17.54 -4.14
N GLU A 141 -10.80 17.38 -5.44
CA GLU A 141 -9.77 16.85 -6.36
C GLU A 141 -8.50 17.71 -6.32
N GLN A 142 -8.63 19.03 -6.37
CA GLN A 142 -7.49 19.95 -6.28
C GLN A 142 -6.77 19.86 -4.92
N ALA A 143 -7.52 19.82 -3.81
CA ALA A 143 -6.95 19.67 -2.47
C ALA A 143 -6.18 18.35 -2.33
N CYS A 144 -6.75 17.23 -2.81
CA CYS A 144 -6.09 15.95 -2.83
C CYS A 144 -4.85 15.94 -3.73
N ALA A 145 -4.86 16.66 -4.85
CA ALA A 145 -3.70 16.78 -5.73
C ALA A 145 -2.52 17.51 -5.05
N VAL A 146 -2.81 18.57 -4.29
CA VAL A 146 -1.78 19.27 -3.50
C VAL A 146 -1.28 18.37 -2.37
N ALA A 147 -2.18 17.71 -1.65
CA ALA A 147 -1.81 16.78 -0.58
C ALA A 147 -0.97 15.60 -1.10
N ALA A 148 -1.29 15.07 -2.27
CA ALA A 148 -0.51 14.03 -2.95
C ALA A 148 0.92 14.51 -3.26
N GLN A 149 1.06 15.71 -3.81
CA GLN A 149 2.37 16.28 -4.11
C GLN A 149 3.21 16.47 -2.84
N GLU A 150 2.63 17.03 -1.79
CA GLU A 150 3.30 17.22 -0.51
C GLU A 150 3.74 15.88 0.11
N ALA A 151 2.85 14.90 0.12
CA ALA A 151 3.10 13.55 0.63
C ALA A 151 4.21 12.85 -0.18
N ARG A 152 4.11 12.89 -1.51
CA ARG A 152 5.10 12.27 -2.41
C ARG A 152 6.49 12.86 -2.23
N MET A 153 6.59 14.18 -2.13
CA MET A 153 7.86 14.88 -1.88
C MET A 153 8.44 14.58 -0.49
N SER A 154 7.62 14.16 0.45
CA SER A 154 8.02 13.70 1.78
C SER A 154 8.28 12.17 1.83
N GLY A 155 8.19 11.48 0.69
CA GLY A 155 8.54 10.07 0.56
C GLY A 155 7.38 9.09 0.78
N VAL A 156 6.14 9.56 0.81
CA VAL A 156 4.95 8.70 0.83
C VAL A 156 4.66 8.24 -0.60
N ASP A 157 4.46 6.94 -0.79
CA ASP A 157 4.12 6.33 -2.07
C ASP A 157 2.63 5.98 -2.17
N TRP A 158 1.99 5.77 -1.03
CA TRP A 158 0.65 5.21 -0.90
C TRP A 158 -0.09 5.88 0.25
N THR A 159 -1.28 6.42 -0.01
CA THR A 159 -2.14 6.99 1.03
C THR A 159 -3.29 6.05 1.39
N PHE A 160 -3.63 5.97 2.70
CA PHE A 160 -4.82 5.25 3.18
C PHE A 160 -6.07 6.16 3.12
N SER A 161 -6.33 6.70 1.94
CA SER A 161 -7.40 7.65 1.63
C SER A 161 -7.86 7.47 0.18
N PRO A 162 -9.13 7.79 -0.16
CA PRO A 162 -10.18 8.38 0.68
C PRO A 162 -10.93 7.37 1.55
N MET A 163 -11.50 7.86 2.64
CA MET A 163 -12.51 7.16 3.42
C MET A 163 -13.89 7.49 2.83
N ILE A 164 -14.60 6.46 2.39
CA ILE A 164 -15.89 6.58 1.68
C ILE A 164 -17.01 5.76 2.34
N ASP A 165 -16.88 5.51 3.63
CA ASP A 165 -17.92 4.88 4.43
C ASP A 165 -19.17 5.77 4.48
N VAL A 166 -20.34 5.18 4.21
CA VAL A 166 -21.64 5.89 4.22
C VAL A 166 -22.14 5.99 5.64
N ALA A 167 -21.76 7.03 6.36
CA ALA A 167 -22.00 7.20 7.79
C ALA A 167 -23.45 7.66 8.08
N ARG A 168 -24.36 6.71 8.30
CA ARG A 168 -25.79 6.99 8.58
C ARG A 168 -26.11 7.18 10.06
N ASP A 169 -25.23 6.73 10.96
CA ASP A 169 -25.38 6.92 12.41
C ASP A 169 -24.38 7.96 12.90
N GLY A 170 -24.86 9.15 13.26
CA GLY A 170 -24.03 10.25 13.75
C GLY A 170 -23.29 9.99 15.07
N ARG A 171 -23.58 8.88 15.76
CA ARG A 171 -22.87 8.46 16.97
C ARG A 171 -21.53 7.78 16.66
N TRP A 172 -21.35 7.30 15.42
CA TRP A 172 -20.09 6.68 15.03
C TRP A 172 -18.93 7.69 15.06
N GLY A 173 -17.86 7.36 15.78
CA GLY A 173 -16.77 8.31 16.07
C GLY A 173 -15.95 8.74 14.85
N ARG A 174 -16.09 8.05 13.70
CA ARG A 174 -15.33 8.32 12.47
C ARG A 174 -16.15 9.03 11.38
N VAL A 175 -17.33 9.54 11.70
CA VAL A 175 -18.18 10.31 10.74
C VAL A 175 -17.41 11.44 10.08
N ALA A 176 -16.50 12.09 10.81
CA ALA A 176 -15.70 13.21 10.34
C ALA A 176 -14.75 12.88 9.16
N GLU A 177 -14.36 11.61 9.03
CA GLU A 177 -13.40 11.17 8.01
C GLU A 177 -14.05 10.97 6.62
N GLY A 178 -15.36 10.71 6.54
CA GLY A 178 -16.11 10.45 5.31
C GLY A 178 -16.86 11.66 4.79
N TYR A 179 -17.60 11.46 3.69
CA TYR A 179 -18.34 12.52 3.00
C TYR A 179 -19.83 12.55 3.35
N GLY A 180 -20.23 11.88 4.45
CA GLY A 180 -21.58 11.93 5.01
C GLY A 180 -22.40 10.65 4.83
N GLU A 181 -23.74 10.81 4.91
CA GLU A 181 -24.68 9.71 4.99
C GLU A 181 -25.25 9.23 3.65
N ASP A 182 -24.95 9.96 2.57
CA ASP A 182 -25.49 9.67 1.25
C ASP A 182 -24.49 8.88 0.38
N PRO A 183 -24.91 7.73 -0.21
CA PRO A 183 -24.05 6.92 -1.07
C PRO A 183 -23.54 7.67 -2.31
N TYR A 184 -24.38 8.48 -2.93
CA TYR A 184 -24.00 9.22 -4.13
C TYR A 184 -22.94 10.29 -3.83
N THR A 185 -23.11 11.02 -2.72
CA THR A 185 -22.12 12.00 -2.26
C THR A 185 -20.77 11.34 -1.98
N ASN A 186 -20.76 10.23 -1.24
CA ASN A 186 -19.51 9.46 -1.01
C ASN A 186 -18.89 8.94 -2.31
N ALA A 187 -19.69 8.52 -3.30
CA ALA A 187 -19.19 8.10 -4.59
C ALA A 187 -18.51 9.25 -5.35
N VAL A 188 -19.21 10.41 -5.46
CA VAL A 188 -18.71 11.55 -6.24
C VAL A 188 -17.45 12.15 -5.63
N PHE A 189 -17.44 12.39 -4.32
CA PHE A 189 -16.27 12.94 -3.62
C PHE A 189 -15.13 11.92 -3.51
N GLY A 190 -15.45 10.64 -3.34
CA GLY A 190 -14.47 9.56 -3.39
C GLY A 190 -13.74 9.49 -4.72
N VAL A 191 -14.47 9.55 -5.84
CA VAL A 191 -13.88 9.59 -7.19
C VAL A 191 -13.02 10.84 -7.39
N ALA A 192 -13.46 12.00 -6.94
CA ALA A 192 -12.68 13.23 -7.00
C ALA A 192 -11.37 13.10 -6.22
N SER A 193 -11.41 12.49 -5.03
CA SER A 193 -10.22 12.26 -4.22
C SER A 193 -9.23 11.30 -4.88
N ILE A 194 -9.71 10.19 -5.46
CA ILE A 194 -8.86 9.26 -6.21
C ILE A 194 -8.14 9.99 -7.35
N LYS A 195 -8.88 10.76 -8.16
CA LYS A 195 -8.31 11.56 -9.25
C LYS A 195 -7.26 12.55 -8.74
N GLY A 196 -7.53 13.20 -7.63
CA GLY A 196 -6.59 14.11 -7.00
C GLY A 196 -5.31 13.41 -6.54
N TYR A 197 -5.41 12.30 -5.82
CA TYR A 197 -4.25 11.56 -5.34
C TYR A 197 -3.44 10.91 -6.46
N GLN A 198 -4.09 10.21 -7.39
CA GLN A 198 -3.43 9.40 -8.42
C GLN A 198 -3.14 10.15 -9.71
N GLY A 199 -3.91 11.21 -10.03
CA GLY A 199 -3.83 11.88 -11.33
C GLY A 199 -4.20 10.94 -12.48
N GLU A 200 -3.78 11.31 -13.67
CA GLU A 200 -3.93 10.50 -14.89
C GLU A 200 -2.86 9.38 -14.99
N ASP A 201 -1.72 9.58 -14.33
CA ASP A 201 -0.59 8.66 -14.36
C ASP A 201 0.09 8.61 -12.97
N MET A 202 0.03 7.47 -12.32
CA MET A 202 0.68 7.26 -11.01
C MET A 202 2.21 7.22 -11.08
N SER A 203 2.80 7.15 -12.27
CA SER A 203 4.26 7.30 -12.44
C SER A 203 4.74 8.74 -12.27
N ASP A 204 3.82 9.72 -12.28
CA ASP A 204 4.13 11.12 -11.98
C ASP A 204 4.67 11.24 -10.54
N SER A 205 5.83 11.87 -10.41
CA SER A 205 6.52 12.11 -9.15
C SER A 205 5.76 13.01 -8.16
N LYS A 206 4.57 13.47 -8.50
CA LYS A 206 3.68 14.28 -7.67
C LYS A 206 2.44 13.51 -7.21
N ARG A 207 2.36 12.22 -7.50
CA ARG A 207 1.18 11.40 -7.24
C ARG A 207 1.47 10.28 -6.29
N VAL A 208 0.43 9.82 -5.58
CA VAL A 208 0.47 8.68 -4.66
C VAL A 208 -0.68 7.73 -4.98
N ALA A 209 -0.47 6.45 -4.73
CA ALA A 209 -1.54 5.47 -4.84
C ALA A 209 -2.64 5.75 -3.80
N ALA A 210 -3.90 5.68 -4.19
CA ALA A 210 -5.05 5.83 -3.30
C ALA A 210 -5.50 4.48 -2.73
N CYS A 211 -6.18 4.52 -1.58
CA CYS A 211 -6.73 3.36 -0.92
C CYS A 211 -8.15 3.65 -0.44
N LEU A 212 -9.14 3.00 -1.06
CA LEU A 212 -10.53 3.12 -0.62
C LEU A 212 -10.74 2.39 0.70
N LYS A 213 -11.27 3.08 1.71
CA LYS A 213 -11.51 2.49 3.03
C LYS A 213 -12.85 2.89 3.62
N HIS A 214 -13.42 2.06 4.48
CA HIS A 214 -13.01 0.71 4.87
C HIS A 214 -13.98 -0.30 4.25
N TYR A 215 -13.53 -1.13 3.38
CA TYR A 215 -14.33 -2.06 2.59
C TYR A 215 -14.75 -3.27 3.42
N ILE A 216 -16.01 -3.40 3.83
CA ILE A 216 -17.17 -2.59 3.49
C ILE A 216 -18.16 -2.57 4.66
N GLY A 217 -18.95 -1.49 4.78
CA GLY A 217 -20.04 -1.41 5.74
C GLY A 217 -19.61 -1.06 7.17
N TYR A 218 -18.39 -0.60 7.41
CA TYR A 218 -17.82 -0.33 8.74
C TYR A 218 -18.65 0.69 9.54
N CYS A 219 -19.18 1.70 8.87
CA CYS A 219 -20.03 2.73 9.48
C CYS A 219 -21.45 2.26 9.86
N ALA A 220 -21.84 1.04 9.47
CA ALA A 220 -23.11 0.44 9.85
C ALA A 220 -23.08 -0.27 11.21
N SER A 221 -22.01 -0.06 11.97
CA SER A 221 -21.76 -0.70 13.26
C SER A 221 -22.92 -0.49 14.24
N GLU A 222 -23.29 -1.54 14.95
CA GLU A 222 -24.41 -1.56 15.86
C GLU A 222 -24.31 -0.45 16.94
N ALA A 223 -25.34 0.37 17.06
CA ALA A 223 -25.42 1.51 17.96
C ALA A 223 -24.35 2.59 17.75
N GLY A 224 -23.73 2.68 16.56
CA GLY A 224 -22.66 3.62 16.25
C GLY A 224 -21.34 3.32 16.97
N ARG A 225 -21.18 2.15 17.56
CA ARG A 225 -19.93 1.76 18.25
C ARG A 225 -18.89 1.35 17.25
N ASP A 226 -17.62 1.55 17.60
CA ASP A 226 -16.50 1.14 16.76
C ASP A 226 -16.11 -0.32 17.03
N TYR A 227 -15.52 -1.00 16.05
CA TYR A 227 -15.06 -2.41 16.12
C TYR A 227 -16.14 -3.45 16.46
N VAL A 228 -17.39 -3.16 16.23
CA VAL A 228 -18.49 -4.11 16.48
C VAL A 228 -19.07 -4.65 15.17
N TYR A 229 -19.88 -5.69 15.32
CA TYR A 229 -20.57 -6.32 14.19
C TYR A 229 -21.58 -5.39 13.50
N THR A 230 -21.89 -5.73 12.25
CA THR A 230 -22.93 -5.05 11.47
C THR A 230 -23.95 -6.05 10.94
N GLU A 231 -25.24 -5.69 11.07
CA GLU A 231 -26.32 -6.43 10.46
C GLU A 231 -26.78 -5.70 9.21
N ILE A 232 -26.30 -6.15 8.07
CA ILE A 232 -26.57 -5.52 6.77
C ILE A 232 -27.27 -6.53 5.86
N SER A 233 -28.56 -6.28 5.55
CA SER A 233 -29.22 -7.09 4.53
C SER A 233 -28.52 -6.97 3.18
N ASN A 234 -28.63 -7.99 2.34
CA ASN A 234 -28.03 -7.94 1.02
C ASN A 234 -28.56 -6.76 0.18
N GLN A 235 -29.86 -6.43 0.29
CA GLN A 235 -30.42 -5.25 -0.35
C GLN A 235 -29.76 -3.96 0.13
N THR A 236 -29.66 -3.76 1.44
CA THR A 236 -29.01 -2.56 2.01
C THR A 236 -27.54 -2.47 1.61
N LEU A 237 -26.84 -3.61 1.55
CA LEU A 237 -25.46 -3.67 1.09
C LEU A 237 -25.33 -3.10 -0.35
N TRP A 238 -26.21 -3.56 -1.26
CA TRP A 238 -26.19 -3.14 -2.66
C TRP A 238 -26.72 -1.73 -2.90
N ASP A 239 -27.72 -1.29 -2.13
CA ASP A 239 -28.33 0.03 -2.32
C ASP A 239 -27.55 1.15 -1.64
N THR A 240 -26.79 0.84 -0.59
CA THR A 240 -26.18 1.85 0.27
C THR A 240 -24.64 1.79 0.29
N TYR A 241 -24.08 0.62 0.62
CA TYR A 241 -22.64 0.54 0.95
C TYR A 241 -21.77 0.20 -0.26
N ILE A 242 -22.27 -0.53 -1.24
CA ILE A 242 -21.54 -0.89 -2.45
C ILE A 242 -21.32 0.28 -3.41
N PRO A 243 -22.28 1.19 -3.67
CA PRO A 243 -22.13 2.16 -4.75
C PRO A 243 -20.89 3.06 -4.67
N PRO A 244 -20.44 3.58 -3.53
CA PRO A 244 -19.22 4.38 -3.45
C PRO A 244 -17.97 3.58 -3.85
N TYR A 245 -17.87 2.34 -3.40
CA TYR A 245 -16.71 1.48 -3.72
C TYR A 245 -16.69 1.05 -5.18
N GLU A 246 -17.85 0.73 -5.74
CA GLU A 246 -17.96 0.41 -7.18
C GLU A 246 -17.53 1.62 -8.03
N ALA A 247 -17.96 2.82 -7.67
CA ALA A 247 -17.57 4.05 -8.35
C ALA A 247 -16.05 4.29 -8.23
N GLY A 248 -15.48 4.10 -7.04
CA GLY A 248 -14.05 4.26 -6.80
C GLY A 248 -13.20 3.23 -7.54
N VAL A 249 -13.61 1.98 -7.60
CA VAL A 249 -12.91 0.93 -8.39
C VAL A 249 -12.98 1.28 -9.88
N LYS A 250 -14.15 1.69 -10.40
CA LYS A 250 -14.29 2.14 -11.80
C LYS A 250 -13.46 3.39 -12.11
N ALA A 251 -13.19 4.23 -11.12
CA ALA A 251 -12.30 5.38 -11.25
C ALA A 251 -10.81 5.01 -11.19
N GLY A 252 -10.47 3.73 -11.01
CA GLY A 252 -9.10 3.23 -11.02
C GLY A 252 -8.38 3.32 -9.68
N ALA A 253 -9.10 3.26 -8.55
CA ALA A 253 -8.44 3.19 -7.24
C ALA A 253 -7.42 2.07 -7.19
N ALA A 254 -6.18 2.38 -6.81
CA ALA A 254 -5.07 1.42 -6.81
C ALA A 254 -5.25 0.30 -5.78
N THR A 255 -5.81 0.62 -4.63
CA THR A 255 -5.95 -0.33 -3.51
C THR A 255 -7.25 -0.13 -2.74
N LEU A 256 -7.63 -1.13 -1.95
CA LEU A 256 -8.68 -1.02 -0.95
C LEU A 256 -8.14 -1.48 0.42
N MET A 257 -8.78 -1.02 1.50
CA MET A 257 -8.52 -1.49 2.85
C MET A 257 -9.76 -2.21 3.38
N SER A 258 -9.59 -3.45 3.86
CA SER A 258 -10.71 -4.19 4.47
C SER A 258 -11.10 -3.60 5.81
N SER A 259 -12.39 -3.65 6.11
CA SER A 259 -12.93 -3.10 7.34
C SER A 259 -12.70 -4.00 8.57
N PHE A 260 -12.82 -3.42 9.77
CA PHE A 260 -12.71 -4.14 11.04
C PHE A 260 -13.96 -4.96 11.40
N ASN A 261 -15.14 -4.48 11.01
CA ASN A 261 -16.41 -5.10 11.35
C ASN A 261 -16.58 -6.44 10.63
N ASP A 262 -17.52 -7.23 11.13
CA ASP A 262 -18.13 -8.28 10.35
C ASP A 262 -19.39 -7.79 9.61
N ILE A 263 -19.82 -8.52 8.64
CA ILE A 263 -21.12 -8.35 7.98
C ILE A 263 -21.93 -9.61 8.25
N SER A 264 -22.97 -9.48 9.07
CA SER A 264 -23.87 -10.60 9.41
C SER A 264 -23.09 -11.87 9.82
N GLY A 265 -22.09 -11.68 10.71
CA GLY A 265 -21.27 -12.75 11.29
C GLY A 265 -20.05 -13.17 10.46
N THR A 266 -19.76 -12.52 9.31
CA THR A 266 -18.55 -12.79 8.53
C THR A 266 -17.62 -11.57 8.57
N PRO A 267 -16.41 -11.68 9.18
CA PRO A 267 -15.46 -10.58 9.25
C PRO A 267 -15.10 -10.02 7.89
N GLY A 268 -15.01 -8.68 7.78
CA GLY A 268 -14.74 -8.00 6.52
C GLY A 268 -13.44 -8.49 5.85
N SER A 269 -12.38 -8.73 6.62
CA SER A 269 -11.10 -9.23 6.11
C SER A 269 -11.14 -10.68 5.61
N ALA A 270 -12.14 -11.48 6.03
CA ALA A 270 -12.32 -12.88 5.62
C ALA A 270 -13.56 -13.11 4.75
N ASN A 271 -14.25 -12.04 4.35
CA ASN A 271 -15.51 -12.14 3.64
C ASN A 271 -15.30 -12.45 2.14
N HIS A 272 -15.36 -13.73 1.79
CA HIS A 272 -15.20 -14.20 0.41
C HIS A 272 -16.18 -13.52 -0.56
N TYR A 273 -17.42 -13.29 -0.16
CA TYR A 273 -18.42 -12.68 -1.04
C TYR A 273 -18.02 -11.26 -1.44
N THR A 274 -17.64 -10.42 -0.49
CA THR A 274 -17.25 -9.04 -0.80
C THR A 274 -15.87 -8.96 -1.45
N MET A 275 -14.89 -9.70 -0.92
CA MET A 275 -13.50 -9.65 -1.38
C MET A 275 -13.26 -10.34 -2.72
N THR A 276 -13.89 -11.49 -2.93
CA THR A 276 -13.64 -12.29 -4.13
C THR A 276 -14.76 -12.14 -5.15
N GLU A 277 -16.02 -12.42 -4.77
CA GLU A 277 -17.10 -12.44 -5.77
C GLU A 277 -17.43 -11.04 -6.29
N ILE A 278 -17.49 -10.04 -5.41
CA ILE A 278 -17.78 -8.67 -5.82
C ILE A 278 -16.51 -8.00 -6.36
N LEU A 279 -15.50 -7.86 -5.53
CA LEU A 279 -14.32 -7.04 -5.86
C LEU A 279 -13.50 -7.61 -7.00
N LYS A 280 -13.12 -8.90 -6.93
CA LYS A 280 -12.24 -9.51 -7.92
C LYS A 280 -13.00 -10.06 -9.13
N ASN A 281 -14.09 -10.83 -8.89
CA ASN A 281 -14.76 -11.50 -9.97
C ASN A 281 -15.70 -10.58 -10.76
N ARG A 282 -16.49 -9.73 -10.08
CA ARG A 282 -17.47 -8.87 -10.74
C ARG A 282 -16.86 -7.54 -11.21
N TRP A 283 -16.13 -6.85 -10.34
CA TRP A 283 -15.54 -5.53 -10.67
C TRP A 283 -14.18 -5.61 -11.35
N LYS A 284 -13.53 -6.78 -11.32
CA LYS A 284 -12.21 -7.01 -11.92
C LYS A 284 -11.13 -6.07 -11.37
N HIS A 285 -11.23 -5.72 -10.08
CA HIS A 285 -10.19 -4.92 -9.45
C HIS A 285 -8.86 -5.68 -9.49
N ASP A 286 -7.86 -5.11 -10.13
CA ASP A 286 -6.53 -5.69 -10.36
C ASP A 286 -5.50 -5.29 -9.29
N GLY A 287 -5.81 -4.26 -8.47
CA GLY A 287 -5.01 -3.87 -7.32
C GLY A 287 -5.09 -4.87 -6.17
N PHE A 288 -4.48 -4.55 -5.04
CA PHE A 288 -4.52 -5.39 -3.84
C PHE A 288 -5.42 -4.81 -2.74
N VAL A 289 -5.77 -5.67 -1.79
CA VAL A 289 -6.46 -5.28 -0.56
C VAL A 289 -5.46 -5.38 0.59
N VAL A 290 -5.33 -4.29 1.36
CA VAL A 290 -4.63 -4.30 2.64
C VAL A 290 -5.64 -4.52 3.76
N SER A 291 -5.30 -5.26 4.81
CA SER A 291 -6.12 -5.30 6.01
C SER A 291 -6.02 -3.97 6.76
N ASP A 292 -7.05 -3.60 7.48
CA ASP A 292 -6.94 -2.54 8.46
C ASP A 292 -6.00 -2.96 9.60
N TRP A 293 -5.65 -2.03 10.49
CA TRP A 293 -4.67 -2.21 11.56
C TRP A 293 -4.95 -3.46 12.40
N SER A 294 -4.08 -4.46 12.29
CA SER A 294 -4.21 -5.74 12.98
C SER A 294 -5.54 -6.48 12.73
N ALA A 295 -6.27 -6.22 11.63
CA ALA A 295 -7.56 -6.85 11.39
C ALA A 295 -7.45 -8.36 11.15
N VAL A 296 -6.34 -8.86 10.60
CA VAL A 296 -6.14 -10.31 10.44
C VAL A 296 -6.03 -11.02 11.80
N PRO A 297 -5.20 -10.60 12.78
CA PRO A 297 -5.25 -11.16 14.12
C PRO A 297 -6.62 -11.05 14.83
N GLN A 298 -7.40 -10.02 14.55
CA GLN A 298 -8.74 -9.85 15.13
C GLN A 298 -9.76 -10.92 14.70
N LEU A 299 -9.48 -11.67 13.63
CA LEU A 299 -10.30 -12.82 13.23
C LEU A 299 -10.40 -13.87 14.35
N ILE A 300 -9.42 -13.93 15.26
CA ILE A 300 -9.45 -14.80 16.43
C ILE A 300 -10.47 -14.28 17.45
N ASP A 301 -10.43 -12.98 17.76
CA ASP A 301 -11.35 -12.33 18.70
C ASP A 301 -12.79 -12.34 18.18
N GLN A 302 -12.96 -12.30 16.86
CA GLN A 302 -14.25 -12.41 16.18
C GLN A 302 -14.75 -13.86 16.07
N GLY A 303 -14.00 -14.84 16.58
CA GLY A 303 -14.39 -16.26 16.57
C GLY A 303 -14.35 -16.92 15.19
N HIS A 304 -13.70 -16.29 14.22
CA HIS A 304 -13.58 -16.80 12.83
C HIS A 304 -12.38 -17.74 12.66
N ALA A 305 -11.33 -17.55 13.43
CA ALA A 305 -10.13 -18.36 13.43
C ALA A 305 -9.74 -18.78 14.84
N ALA A 306 -9.19 -20.00 15.01
CA ALA A 306 -8.77 -20.50 16.31
C ALA A 306 -7.41 -19.92 16.76
N ASP A 307 -6.55 -19.63 15.82
CA ASP A 307 -5.21 -19.10 16.09
C ASP A 307 -4.69 -18.21 14.92
N ARG A 308 -3.47 -17.68 15.08
CA ARG A 308 -2.85 -16.82 14.06
C ARG A 308 -2.56 -17.52 12.74
N LYS A 309 -2.34 -18.83 12.77
CA LYS A 309 -2.05 -19.61 11.57
C LYS A 309 -3.30 -19.80 10.74
N GLU A 310 -4.43 -20.04 11.41
CA GLU A 310 -5.71 -20.16 10.74
C GLU A 310 -6.21 -18.80 10.24
N ALA A 311 -5.93 -17.72 10.98
CA ALA A 311 -6.28 -16.35 10.57
C ALA A 311 -5.50 -15.88 9.32
N ALA A 312 -4.26 -16.35 9.11
CA ALA A 312 -3.40 -16.00 7.97
C ALA A 312 -3.67 -16.84 6.73
#